data_3bf2f2a9b28bfcf1a150a84947613858
#
_entry.id   3bf2f2a9b28bfcf1a150a84947613858
#
_cell.length_a   1.000
_cell.length_b   1.000
_cell.length_c   1.000
_cell.angle_alpha   90.00
_cell.angle_beta   90.00
_cell.angle_gamma   90.00
#
_symmetry.space_group_name_H-M   'P 1'
#
loop_
_entity.id
_entity.type
_entity.pdbx_description
1 polymer ?
#
loop_
_entity_poly.entity_id
_entity_poly.type
_entity_poly.pdbx_seq_one_letter_code
_entity_poly.pdbx_strand_id
1 'polypeptide(L)'
;MRKSAKAFRESLKDQGAFYTPDALVKKMRGLLPDRVDSVYDPTCGDGGLLACFDGPRYGCEIDPVEAEKARQAGVIVMTGDTLEENPFDGTKFRAILANPPFSVSWNLDAHKEDPLFAGWPKLPPKSNADYAFIAHILSRLADDGTAVVMVYPGILYRGNAEGAIREYLARRGCFERIEMIPGGSFDDTSISTVIINLRKGGCKACTFVEGDRQAEASIDAMAAQGFNLSPSAYLPSEVVKEQIDIRAVNRAILDAEVAHLRGYLNLCRKICECQSEPDERPPMCEVLKAFLDVLDEQQ
;
A
#
# COMPACT_ATOMS: atom_id res chain seq x y z
N MET A 1 21.68 5.08 -9.79
CA MET A 1 21.09 4.31 -10.92
C MET A 1 19.83 3.65 -10.36
N ARG A 2 18.63 4.01 -10.87
CA ARG A 2 17.40 3.34 -10.48
C ARG A 2 17.34 1.99 -11.21
N LYS A 3 17.06 0.92 -10.46
CA LYS A 3 16.91 -0.44 -11.02
C LYS A 3 15.75 -0.46 -12.01
N SER A 4 15.89 -1.18 -13.12
CA SER A 4 14.76 -1.44 -14.03
C SER A 4 13.65 -2.20 -13.29
N ALA A 5 12.40 -2.19 -13.78
CA ALA A 5 11.29 -2.94 -13.18
C ALA A 5 11.66 -4.41 -12.94
N LYS A 6 12.43 -5.02 -13.88
CA LYS A 6 12.97 -6.38 -13.75
C LYS A 6 13.96 -6.51 -12.57
N ALA A 7 14.94 -5.58 -12.46
CA ALA A 7 15.94 -5.62 -11.37
C ALA A 7 15.33 -5.29 -10.00
N PHE A 8 14.24 -4.50 -9.98
CA PHE A 8 13.48 -4.26 -8.76
C PHE A 8 12.70 -5.51 -8.34
N ARG A 9 12.01 -6.21 -9.26
CA ARG A 9 11.34 -7.49 -8.99
C ARG A 9 12.31 -8.58 -8.53
N GLU A 10 13.48 -8.71 -9.17
CA GLU A 10 14.53 -9.63 -8.72
C GLU A 10 14.97 -9.32 -7.28
N SER A 11 15.12 -8.04 -6.92
CA SER A 11 15.49 -7.65 -5.54
C SER A 11 14.37 -7.88 -4.52
N LEU A 12 13.12 -8.01 -4.94
CA LEU A 12 11.97 -8.29 -4.09
C LEU A 12 11.69 -9.80 -3.98
N LYS A 13 12.05 -10.60 -5.00
CA LYS A 13 12.05 -12.08 -4.92
C LYS A 13 12.99 -12.58 -3.80
N ASP A 14 14.14 -11.92 -3.64
CA ASP A 14 15.10 -12.22 -2.56
C ASP A 14 14.54 -11.87 -1.16
N GLN A 15 13.46 -11.11 -1.07
CA GLN A 15 12.78 -10.71 0.17
C GLN A 15 11.46 -11.46 0.44
N GLY A 16 11.13 -12.48 -0.37
CA GLY A 16 9.95 -13.35 -0.13
C GLY A 16 8.59 -12.70 -0.38
N ALA A 17 8.55 -11.55 -1.04
CA ALA A 17 7.30 -10.82 -1.24
C ALA A 17 6.78 -11.00 -2.66
N PHE A 18 5.55 -11.53 -2.81
CA PHE A 18 4.61 -11.23 -3.92
C PHE A 18 3.52 -12.28 -4.13
N TYR A 19 3.37 -13.22 -3.22
CA TYR A 19 2.14 -14.01 -3.25
C TYR A 19 1.07 -13.30 -2.45
N THR A 20 -0.07 -13.04 -3.09
CA THR A 20 -1.22 -12.50 -2.38
C THR A 20 -1.75 -13.56 -1.41
N PRO A 21 -1.79 -13.32 -0.09
CA PRO A 21 -2.28 -14.29 0.88
C PRO A 21 -3.71 -14.76 0.55
N ASP A 22 -4.02 -16.04 0.79
CA ASP A 22 -5.31 -16.64 0.44
C ASP A 22 -6.51 -15.87 1.00
N ALA A 23 -6.40 -15.34 2.21
CA ALA A 23 -7.46 -14.54 2.82
C ALA A 23 -7.73 -13.25 2.01
N LEU A 24 -6.67 -12.64 1.46
CA LEU A 24 -6.78 -11.45 0.64
C LEU A 24 -7.30 -11.79 -0.77
N VAL A 25 -6.86 -12.92 -1.36
CA VAL A 25 -7.43 -13.44 -2.61
C VAL A 25 -8.94 -13.63 -2.47
N LYS A 26 -9.40 -14.30 -1.40
CA LYS A 26 -10.83 -14.51 -1.11
C LYS A 26 -11.58 -13.18 -0.95
N LYS A 27 -10.98 -12.22 -0.24
CA LYS A 27 -11.56 -10.89 -0.05
C LYS A 27 -11.71 -10.16 -1.37
N MET A 28 -10.66 -10.09 -2.18
CA MET A 28 -10.69 -9.44 -3.50
C MET A 28 -11.69 -10.13 -4.44
N ARG A 29 -11.73 -11.47 -4.43
CA ARG A 29 -12.71 -12.25 -5.22
C ARG A 29 -14.15 -11.92 -4.80
N GLY A 30 -14.42 -11.78 -3.50
CA GLY A 30 -15.75 -11.43 -2.97
C GLY A 30 -16.24 -10.04 -3.36
N LEU A 31 -15.38 -9.18 -3.90
CA LEU A 31 -15.72 -7.86 -4.42
C LEU A 31 -16.06 -7.86 -5.92
N LEU A 32 -15.86 -8.98 -6.61
CA LEU A 32 -16.30 -9.19 -7.99
C LEU A 32 -17.69 -9.83 -8.02
N PRO A 33 -18.42 -9.70 -9.14
CA PRO A 33 -19.70 -10.42 -9.33
C PRO A 33 -19.54 -11.93 -9.14
N ASP A 34 -20.58 -12.59 -8.63
CA ASP A 34 -20.60 -14.05 -8.40
C ASP A 34 -20.35 -14.84 -9.67
N ARG A 35 -20.93 -14.37 -10.78
CA ARG A 35 -20.79 -15.02 -12.10
C ARG A 35 -20.03 -14.08 -13.03
N VAL A 36 -18.90 -14.54 -13.49
CA VAL A 36 -18.08 -13.90 -14.52
C VAL A 36 -17.69 -14.92 -15.57
N ASP A 37 -17.76 -14.54 -16.84
CA ASP A 37 -17.45 -15.42 -17.96
C ASP A 37 -15.95 -15.69 -18.10
N SER A 38 -15.13 -14.73 -17.67
CA SER A 38 -13.67 -14.79 -17.68
C SER A 38 -13.08 -13.73 -16.75
N VAL A 39 -11.85 -13.95 -16.31
CA VAL A 39 -11.10 -13.02 -15.47
C VAL A 39 -9.74 -12.72 -16.08
N TYR A 40 -9.25 -11.49 -15.89
CA TYR A 40 -7.96 -11.06 -16.37
C TYR A 40 -7.12 -10.46 -15.24
N ASP A 41 -5.82 -10.78 -15.24
CA ASP A 41 -4.81 -10.12 -14.39
C ASP A 41 -3.66 -9.62 -15.28
N PRO A 42 -3.41 -8.30 -15.34
CA PRO A 42 -2.33 -7.72 -16.13
C PRO A 42 -0.93 -8.02 -15.60
N THR A 43 -0.80 -8.61 -14.41
CA THR A 43 0.48 -8.88 -13.73
C THR A 43 0.40 -10.18 -12.94
N CYS A 44 0.00 -11.26 -13.61
CA CYS A 44 -0.56 -12.44 -12.98
C CYS A 44 0.42 -13.29 -12.15
N GLY A 45 1.73 -13.05 -12.22
CA GLY A 45 2.71 -13.88 -11.54
C GLY A 45 2.58 -15.35 -11.93
N ASP A 46 2.51 -16.22 -10.95
CA ASP A 46 2.27 -17.66 -11.10
C ASP A 46 0.78 -18.03 -11.32
N GLY A 47 -0.12 -17.04 -11.33
CA GLY A 47 -1.57 -17.22 -11.48
C GLY A 47 -2.32 -17.42 -10.16
N GLY A 48 -1.66 -17.33 -9.01
CA GLY A 48 -2.27 -17.58 -7.71
C GLY A 48 -3.51 -16.73 -7.42
N LEU A 49 -3.50 -15.44 -7.80
CA LEU A 49 -4.65 -14.54 -7.63
C LEU A 49 -5.87 -14.99 -8.47
N LEU A 50 -5.64 -15.64 -9.61
CA LEU A 50 -6.68 -16.15 -10.50
C LEU A 50 -7.17 -17.56 -10.14
N ALA A 51 -6.52 -18.27 -9.22
CA ALA A 51 -6.83 -19.65 -8.87
C ALA A 51 -8.24 -19.84 -8.28
N CYS A 52 -8.85 -18.76 -7.77
CA CYS A 52 -10.22 -18.78 -7.22
C CYS A 52 -11.34 -18.76 -8.29
N PHE A 53 -11.00 -18.85 -9.59
CA PHE A 53 -11.98 -18.86 -10.68
C PHE A 53 -11.99 -20.19 -11.43
N ASP A 54 -13.18 -20.72 -11.69
CA ASP A 54 -13.36 -21.97 -12.44
C ASP A 54 -13.41 -21.77 -13.97
N GLY A 55 -13.62 -20.53 -14.42
CA GLY A 55 -13.74 -20.17 -15.85
C GLY A 55 -12.40 -19.84 -16.52
N PRO A 56 -12.43 -19.40 -17.78
CA PRO A 56 -11.25 -18.92 -18.49
C PRO A 56 -10.51 -17.81 -17.75
N ARG A 57 -9.22 -18.01 -17.53
CA ARG A 57 -8.32 -17.09 -16.82
C ARG A 57 -7.26 -16.59 -17.78
N TYR A 58 -7.12 -15.29 -17.86
CA TYR A 58 -6.18 -14.60 -18.73
C TYR A 58 -5.17 -13.85 -17.90
N GLY A 59 -3.91 -13.85 -18.30
CA GLY A 59 -2.87 -13.14 -17.58
C GLY A 59 -1.78 -12.60 -18.47
N CYS A 60 -1.10 -11.54 -18.02
CA CYS A 60 0.18 -11.12 -18.54
C CYS A 60 1.22 -11.17 -17.43
N GLU A 61 2.42 -11.64 -17.76
CA GLU A 61 3.52 -11.72 -16.80
C GLU A 61 4.86 -11.47 -17.51
N ILE A 62 5.67 -10.58 -16.94
CA ILE A 62 6.96 -10.19 -17.52
C ILE A 62 8.04 -11.23 -17.25
N ASP A 63 7.94 -11.98 -16.15
CA ASP A 63 8.89 -13.05 -15.82
C ASP A 63 8.49 -14.35 -16.53
N PRO A 64 9.30 -14.88 -17.47
CA PRO A 64 8.94 -16.09 -18.20
C PRO A 64 8.81 -17.33 -17.31
N VAL A 65 9.49 -17.37 -16.15
CA VAL A 65 9.39 -18.50 -15.22
C VAL A 65 8.04 -18.49 -14.50
N GLU A 66 7.62 -17.32 -14.00
CA GLU A 66 6.31 -17.17 -13.37
C GLU A 66 5.17 -17.34 -14.39
N ALA A 67 5.34 -16.80 -15.61
CA ALA A 67 4.38 -16.99 -16.70
C ALA A 67 4.18 -18.49 -17.04
N GLU A 68 5.25 -19.29 -16.99
CA GLU A 68 5.15 -20.73 -17.24
C GLU A 68 4.40 -21.46 -16.10
N LYS A 69 4.63 -21.07 -14.84
CA LYS A 69 3.86 -21.59 -13.69
C LYS A 69 2.37 -21.26 -13.84
N ALA A 70 2.05 -20.03 -14.23
CA ALA A 70 0.66 -19.64 -14.48
C ALA A 70 0.00 -20.46 -15.60
N ARG A 71 0.73 -20.76 -16.70
CA ARG A 71 0.23 -21.66 -17.75
C ARG A 71 -0.04 -23.06 -17.24
N GLN A 72 0.86 -23.60 -16.42
CA GLN A 72 0.67 -24.92 -15.79
C GLN A 72 -0.53 -24.92 -14.82
N ALA A 73 -0.81 -23.77 -14.18
CA ALA A 73 -2.02 -23.57 -13.40
C ALA A 73 -3.30 -23.35 -14.24
N GLY A 74 -3.19 -23.40 -15.58
CA GLY A 74 -4.32 -23.27 -16.51
C GLY A 74 -4.70 -21.83 -16.86
N VAL A 75 -3.82 -20.86 -16.69
CA VAL A 75 -4.02 -19.48 -17.15
C VAL A 75 -3.55 -19.32 -18.59
N ILE A 76 -4.31 -18.62 -19.41
CA ILE A 76 -3.91 -18.21 -20.77
C ILE A 76 -3.00 -16.99 -20.63
N VAL A 77 -1.68 -17.19 -20.73
CA VAL A 77 -0.67 -16.15 -20.39
C VAL A 77 0.03 -15.62 -21.62
N MET A 78 0.05 -14.30 -21.76
CA MET A 78 1.04 -13.59 -22.59
C MET A 78 2.26 -13.25 -21.72
N THR A 79 3.46 -13.59 -22.21
CA THR A 79 4.71 -13.24 -21.52
C THR A 79 5.23 -11.93 -22.08
N GLY A 80 5.35 -10.91 -21.21
CA GLY A 80 5.82 -9.58 -21.61
C GLY A 80 5.47 -8.51 -20.59
N ASP A 81 5.89 -7.27 -20.88
CA ASP A 81 5.51 -6.11 -20.07
C ASP A 81 4.13 -5.61 -20.48
N THR A 82 3.19 -5.69 -19.57
CA THR A 82 1.80 -5.24 -19.79
C THR A 82 1.68 -3.82 -20.32
N LEU A 83 2.57 -2.94 -19.90
CA LEU A 83 2.53 -1.53 -20.30
C LEU A 83 3.15 -1.30 -21.69
N GLU A 84 4.02 -2.18 -22.16
CA GLU A 84 4.67 -2.08 -23.48
C GLU A 84 3.93 -2.93 -24.55
N GLU A 85 3.53 -4.14 -24.18
CA GLU A 85 3.02 -5.16 -25.13
C GLU A 85 1.51 -5.04 -25.39
N ASN A 86 0.78 -4.29 -24.53
CA ASN A 86 -0.68 -4.15 -24.59
C ASN A 86 -1.42 -5.49 -24.79
N PRO A 87 -1.23 -6.47 -23.87
CA PRO A 87 -1.71 -7.85 -24.04
C PRO A 87 -3.22 -7.91 -24.22
N PHE A 88 -3.68 -8.88 -25.03
CA PHE A 88 -5.08 -9.11 -25.36
C PHE A 88 -5.78 -7.87 -25.95
N ASP A 89 -5.09 -7.13 -26.83
CA ASP A 89 -5.66 -5.95 -27.46
C ASP A 89 -7.01 -6.26 -28.14
N GLY A 90 -7.96 -5.33 -28.02
CA GLY A 90 -9.34 -5.52 -28.49
C GLY A 90 -10.22 -6.37 -27.58
N THR A 91 -9.67 -7.16 -26.66
CA THR A 91 -10.46 -7.96 -25.70
C THR A 91 -10.91 -7.11 -24.52
N LYS A 92 -12.17 -7.28 -24.09
CA LYS A 92 -12.74 -6.66 -22.89
C LYS A 92 -13.13 -7.73 -21.89
N PHE A 93 -12.82 -7.50 -20.63
CA PHE A 93 -13.10 -8.40 -19.52
C PHE A 93 -14.16 -7.82 -18.59
N ARG A 94 -15.11 -8.61 -18.17
CA ARG A 94 -16.11 -8.21 -17.17
C ARG A 94 -15.56 -8.25 -15.73
N ALA A 95 -14.51 -9.05 -15.54
CA ALA A 95 -13.80 -9.11 -14.26
C ALA A 95 -12.29 -8.94 -14.50
N ILE A 96 -11.69 -8.03 -13.75
CA ILE A 96 -10.24 -7.89 -13.67
C ILE A 96 -9.86 -7.96 -12.19
N LEU A 97 -8.85 -8.78 -11.88
CA LEU A 97 -8.34 -8.95 -10.53
C LEU A 97 -6.83 -8.76 -10.58
N ALA A 98 -6.29 -7.76 -9.91
CA ALA A 98 -4.91 -7.36 -10.11
C ALA A 98 -4.19 -6.97 -8.82
N ASN A 99 -2.93 -7.38 -8.72
CA ASN A 99 -1.97 -6.91 -7.73
C ASN A 99 -0.68 -6.46 -8.45
N PRO A 100 -0.71 -5.29 -9.16
CA PRO A 100 0.44 -4.82 -9.90
C PRO A 100 1.60 -4.43 -8.97
N PRO A 101 2.84 -4.43 -9.46
CA PRO A 101 4.00 -4.01 -8.68
C PRO A 101 3.88 -2.54 -8.30
N PHE A 102 4.06 -2.23 -6.99
CA PHE A 102 3.86 -0.89 -6.45
C PHE A 102 5.01 0.05 -6.78
N SER A 103 4.68 1.29 -7.15
CA SER A 103 5.63 2.40 -7.29
C SER A 103 6.86 2.10 -8.17
N VAL A 104 6.69 1.28 -9.20
CA VAL A 104 7.76 1.00 -10.16
C VAL A 104 7.86 2.10 -11.21
N SER A 105 9.06 2.30 -11.76
CA SER A 105 9.24 3.19 -12.91
C SER A 105 8.80 2.49 -14.19
N TRP A 106 8.34 3.28 -15.16
CA TRP A 106 7.90 2.80 -16.48
C TRP A 106 8.40 3.70 -17.62
N ASN A 107 8.24 3.26 -18.86
CA ASN A 107 8.75 3.94 -20.05
C ASN A 107 7.77 5.01 -20.56
N LEU A 108 7.54 6.06 -19.76
CA LEU A 108 6.67 7.18 -20.14
C LEU A 108 7.00 7.76 -21.53
N ASP A 109 8.29 7.80 -21.88
CA ASP A 109 8.72 8.47 -23.12
C ASP A 109 8.19 7.77 -24.38
N ALA A 110 7.99 6.45 -24.35
CA ALA A 110 7.38 5.69 -25.43
C ALA A 110 5.86 5.87 -25.53
N HIS A 111 5.20 6.33 -24.46
CA HIS A 111 3.74 6.37 -24.34
C HIS A 111 3.15 7.78 -24.32
N LYS A 112 3.93 8.82 -24.71
CA LYS A 112 3.44 10.21 -24.69
C LYS A 112 2.23 10.46 -25.60
N GLU A 113 2.16 9.73 -26.70
CA GLU A 113 1.12 9.82 -27.72
C GLU A 113 0.17 8.61 -27.72
N ASP A 114 0.25 7.76 -26.67
CA ASP A 114 -0.53 6.54 -26.59
C ASP A 114 -2.02 6.86 -26.45
N PRO A 115 -2.88 6.31 -27.32
CA PRO A 115 -4.33 6.46 -27.23
C PRO A 115 -4.92 6.03 -25.87
N LEU A 116 -4.22 5.20 -25.13
CA LEU A 116 -4.59 4.79 -23.77
C LEU A 116 -4.83 5.98 -22.85
N PHE A 117 -4.07 7.06 -23.03
CA PHE A 117 -4.15 8.28 -22.23
C PHE A 117 -4.92 9.41 -22.92
N ALA A 118 -5.64 9.11 -24.00
CA ALA A 118 -6.43 10.11 -24.70
C ALA A 118 -7.48 10.73 -23.76
N GLY A 119 -7.45 12.05 -23.63
CA GLY A 119 -8.36 12.80 -22.75
C GLY A 119 -7.95 12.82 -21.26
N TRP A 120 -6.86 12.16 -20.88
CA TRP A 120 -6.32 12.29 -19.53
C TRP A 120 -5.67 13.67 -19.33
N PRO A 121 -5.83 14.33 -18.18
CA PRO A 121 -5.31 15.68 -17.94
C PRO A 121 -3.78 15.72 -17.82
N LYS A 122 -3.18 14.60 -17.42
CA LYS A 122 -1.73 14.39 -17.26
C LYS A 122 -1.39 12.92 -17.51
N LEU A 123 -0.16 12.66 -17.91
CA LEU A 123 0.38 11.30 -17.91
C LEU A 123 0.87 10.90 -16.54
N PRO A 124 0.80 9.60 -16.18
CA PRO A 124 1.37 9.09 -14.93
C PRO A 124 2.87 9.40 -14.85
N PRO A 125 3.41 9.69 -13.66
CA PRO A 125 4.83 10.03 -13.51
C PRO A 125 5.74 8.88 -13.97
N LYS A 126 6.83 9.18 -14.67
CA LYS A 126 7.84 8.18 -15.10
C LYS A 126 8.39 7.33 -13.94
N SER A 127 8.40 7.90 -12.75
CA SER A 127 8.90 7.23 -11.53
C SER A 127 7.89 6.35 -10.84
N ASN A 128 6.61 6.36 -11.30
CA ASN A 128 5.52 5.62 -10.66
C ASN A 128 4.45 5.21 -11.68
N ALA A 129 4.36 3.91 -11.94
CA ALA A 129 3.45 3.30 -12.92
C ALA A 129 2.05 3.01 -12.35
N ASP A 130 1.75 3.32 -11.07
CA ASP A 130 0.48 2.93 -10.44
C ASP A 130 -0.73 3.31 -11.33
N TYR A 131 -0.79 4.56 -11.80
CA TYR A 131 -1.86 5.01 -12.71
C TYR A 131 -1.72 4.53 -14.16
N ALA A 132 -0.54 4.10 -14.60
CA ALA A 132 -0.39 3.47 -15.91
C ALA A 132 -1.05 2.09 -15.92
N PHE A 133 -0.88 1.31 -14.85
CA PHE A 133 -1.63 0.05 -14.67
C PHE A 133 -3.14 0.28 -14.56
N ILE A 134 -3.57 1.31 -13.82
CA ILE A 134 -5.00 1.67 -13.76
C ILE A 134 -5.55 2.02 -15.15
N ALA A 135 -4.79 2.76 -15.97
CA ALA A 135 -5.19 3.08 -17.34
C ALA A 135 -5.34 1.81 -18.19
N HIS A 136 -4.36 0.91 -18.14
CA HIS A 136 -4.43 -0.38 -18.82
C HIS A 136 -5.65 -1.18 -18.36
N ILE A 137 -5.87 -1.32 -17.06
CA ILE A 137 -7.01 -2.03 -16.48
C ILE A 137 -8.33 -1.45 -17.00
N LEU A 138 -8.52 -0.13 -16.93
CA LEU A 138 -9.72 0.54 -17.44
C LEU A 138 -9.90 0.37 -18.94
N SER A 139 -8.79 0.30 -19.70
CA SER A 139 -8.85 0.04 -21.15
C SER A 139 -9.33 -1.37 -21.46
N ARG A 140 -9.01 -2.35 -20.64
CA ARG A 140 -9.41 -3.76 -20.78
C ARG A 140 -10.75 -4.09 -20.14
N LEU A 141 -11.26 -3.20 -19.29
CA LEU A 141 -12.53 -3.39 -18.61
C LEU A 141 -13.70 -3.26 -19.60
N ALA A 142 -14.67 -4.16 -19.53
CA ALA A 142 -15.96 -4.03 -20.21
C ALA A 142 -16.77 -2.87 -19.60
N ASP A 143 -17.75 -2.34 -20.34
CA ASP A 143 -18.53 -1.19 -19.87
C ASP A 143 -19.33 -1.50 -18.59
N ASP A 144 -19.80 -2.75 -18.45
CA ASP A 144 -20.48 -3.28 -17.27
C ASP A 144 -19.54 -4.07 -16.32
N GLY A 145 -18.24 -4.04 -16.59
CA GLY A 145 -17.24 -4.79 -15.85
C GLY A 145 -16.89 -4.17 -14.50
N THR A 146 -16.26 -4.97 -13.65
CA THR A 146 -15.67 -4.57 -12.36
C THR A 146 -14.21 -4.99 -12.32
N ALA A 147 -13.32 -4.08 -11.93
CA ALA A 147 -11.95 -4.41 -11.64
C ALA A 147 -11.68 -4.22 -10.14
N VAL A 148 -11.01 -5.20 -9.52
CA VAL A 148 -10.56 -5.14 -8.13
C VAL A 148 -9.04 -5.14 -8.13
N VAL A 149 -8.45 -4.04 -7.67
CA VAL A 149 -7.02 -3.79 -7.78
C VAL A 149 -6.44 -3.51 -6.40
N MET A 150 -5.39 -4.23 -6.03
CA MET A 150 -4.61 -3.93 -4.84
C MET A 150 -3.48 -2.98 -5.21
N VAL A 151 -3.33 -1.91 -4.43
CA VAL A 151 -2.34 -0.84 -4.69
C VAL A 151 -1.74 -0.31 -3.38
N TYR A 152 -0.66 0.46 -3.51
CA TYR A 152 -0.09 1.18 -2.37
C TYR A 152 -0.94 2.42 -2.01
N PRO A 153 -1.15 2.74 -0.71
CA PRO A 153 -2.03 3.84 -0.28
C PRO A 153 -1.71 5.21 -0.86
N GLY A 154 -0.46 5.44 -1.25
CA GLY A 154 -0.02 6.69 -1.86
C GLY A 154 -0.82 7.13 -3.08
N ILE A 155 -1.39 6.20 -3.84
CA ILE A 155 -2.25 6.49 -5.01
C ILE A 155 -3.46 7.35 -4.63
N LEU A 156 -3.93 7.29 -3.37
CA LEU A 156 -5.12 7.97 -2.89
C LEU A 156 -4.91 9.46 -2.61
N TYR A 157 -3.66 9.91 -2.35
CA TYR A 157 -3.41 11.27 -1.87
C TYR A 157 -2.21 11.98 -2.50
N ARG A 158 -1.33 11.29 -3.26
CA ARG A 158 -0.22 11.98 -3.93
C ARG A 158 -0.73 13.10 -4.83
N GLY A 159 -0.01 14.23 -4.83
CA GLY A 159 -0.35 15.43 -5.57
C GLY A 159 0.14 15.44 -7.03
N ASN A 160 0.26 16.62 -7.62
CA ASN A 160 0.77 16.87 -8.98
C ASN A 160 0.01 16.07 -10.07
N ALA A 161 0.72 15.33 -10.94
CA ALA A 161 0.11 14.59 -12.02
C ALA A 161 -0.87 13.51 -11.52
N GLU A 162 -0.52 12.78 -10.48
CA GLU A 162 -1.37 11.73 -9.89
C GLU A 162 -2.65 12.34 -9.29
N GLY A 163 -2.57 13.53 -8.66
CA GLY A 163 -3.73 14.25 -8.15
C GLY A 163 -4.72 14.63 -9.27
N ALA A 164 -4.20 15.17 -10.38
CA ALA A 164 -5.05 15.53 -11.53
C ALA A 164 -5.71 14.29 -12.19
N ILE A 165 -4.98 13.19 -12.31
CA ILE A 165 -5.51 11.93 -12.83
C ILE A 165 -6.59 11.38 -11.91
N ARG A 166 -6.34 11.39 -10.60
CA ARG A 166 -7.31 10.91 -9.58
C ARG A 166 -8.60 11.72 -9.61
N GLU A 167 -8.50 13.05 -9.67
CA GLU A 167 -9.67 13.93 -9.85
C GLU A 167 -10.44 13.58 -11.13
N TYR A 168 -9.75 13.43 -12.26
CA TYR A 168 -10.35 13.07 -13.52
C TYR A 168 -11.13 11.75 -13.45
N LEU A 169 -10.55 10.72 -12.88
CA LEU A 169 -11.20 9.41 -12.73
C LEU A 169 -12.37 9.46 -11.73
N ALA A 170 -12.23 10.20 -10.62
CA ALA A 170 -13.29 10.36 -9.64
C ALA A 170 -14.51 11.11 -10.23
N ARG A 171 -14.29 12.19 -10.99
CA ARG A 171 -15.37 12.93 -11.67
C ARG A 171 -16.10 12.09 -12.72
N ARG A 172 -15.42 11.12 -13.33
CA ARG A 172 -16.06 10.16 -14.25
C ARG A 172 -16.78 9.02 -13.53
N GLY A 173 -16.69 8.95 -12.21
CA GLY A 173 -17.27 7.87 -11.40
C GLY A 173 -16.58 6.54 -11.64
N CYS A 174 -15.25 6.54 -11.75
CA CYS A 174 -14.50 5.30 -11.93
C CYS A 174 -14.25 4.55 -10.61
N PHE A 175 -14.33 5.21 -9.47
CA PHE A 175 -14.14 4.60 -8.15
C PHE A 175 -15.49 4.19 -7.55
N GLU A 176 -15.70 2.89 -7.37
CA GLU A 176 -16.90 2.32 -6.75
C GLU A 176 -16.70 2.10 -5.24
N ARG A 177 -15.52 1.55 -4.87
CA ARG A 177 -15.17 1.25 -3.47
C ARG A 177 -13.66 1.39 -3.27
N ILE A 178 -13.29 1.90 -2.11
CA ILE A 178 -11.89 2.01 -1.65
C ILE A 178 -11.82 1.47 -0.23
N GLU A 179 -11.03 0.43 -0.03
CA GLU A 179 -10.90 -0.25 1.25
C GLU A 179 -9.44 -0.30 1.71
N MET A 180 -9.17 0.31 2.87
CA MET A 180 -7.87 0.25 3.50
C MET A 180 -7.65 -1.11 4.16
N ILE A 181 -6.53 -1.74 3.88
CA ILE A 181 -6.07 -2.96 4.51
C ILE A 181 -4.87 -2.60 5.39
N PRO A 182 -5.03 -2.61 6.71
CA PRO A 182 -3.95 -2.29 7.63
C PRO A 182 -2.77 -3.25 7.49
N GLY A 183 -1.55 -2.75 7.69
CA GLY A 183 -0.36 -3.60 7.78
C GLY A 183 -0.49 -4.58 8.94
N GLY A 184 0.02 -5.80 8.76
CA GLY A 184 -0.10 -6.87 9.74
C GLY A 184 -1.46 -7.57 9.76
N SER A 185 -2.40 -7.20 8.87
CA SER A 185 -3.67 -7.93 8.71
C SER A 185 -3.49 -9.34 8.14
N PHE A 186 -2.32 -9.63 7.61
CA PHE A 186 -1.92 -10.93 7.03
C PHE A 186 -0.50 -11.23 7.47
N ASP A 187 -0.21 -12.47 7.80
CA ASP A 187 0.98 -12.94 8.53
C ASP A 187 2.34 -12.51 7.91
N ASP A 188 2.36 -12.09 6.63
CA ASP A 188 3.60 -11.75 5.91
C ASP A 188 3.71 -10.27 5.47
N THR A 189 2.76 -9.38 5.79
CA THR A 189 2.81 -8.01 5.29
C THR A 189 2.71 -6.96 6.41
N SER A 190 3.84 -6.35 6.75
CA SER A 190 3.88 -5.15 7.61
C SER A 190 3.39 -3.87 6.90
N ILE A 191 3.14 -3.93 5.59
CA ILE A 191 2.82 -2.78 4.74
C ILE A 191 1.31 -2.66 4.58
N SER A 192 0.75 -1.50 4.91
CA SER A 192 -0.65 -1.18 4.60
C SER A 192 -0.86 -1.12 3.09
N THR A 193 -1.95 -1.71 2.60
CA THR A 193 -2.36 -1.70 1.19
C THR A 193 -3.79 -1.18 1.05
N VAL A 194 -4.22 -0.96 -0.17
CA VAL A 194 -5.58 -0.52 -0.50
C VAL A 194 -6.15 -1.41 -1.59
N ILE A 195 -7.37 -1.85 -1.40
CA ILE A 195 -8.16 -2.46 -2.46
C ILE A 195 -9.07 -1.39 -3.05
N ILE A 196 -9.02 -1.24 -4.37
CA ILE A 196 -9.86 -0.32 -5.12
C ILE A 196 -10.75 -1.13 -6.06
N ASN A 197 -12.07 -0.93 -5.96
CA ASN A 197 -13.00 -1.39 -6.99
C ASN A 197 -13.17 -0.29 -8.02
N LEU A 198 -12.89 -0.63 -9.26
CA LEU A 198 -12.99 0.26 -10.41
C LEU A 198 -14.13 -0.14 -11.32
N ARG A 199 -14.82 0.86 -11.84
CA ARG A 199 -15.76 0.78 -12.95
C ARG A 199 -15.25 1.63 -14.10
N LYS A 200 -15.76 1.44 -15.29
CA LYS A 200 -15.36 2.25 -16.45
C LYS A 200 -15.87 3.70 -16.35
N GLY A 201 -16.78 3.95 -15.44
CA GLY A 201 -17.37 5.23 -15.09
C GLY A 201 -18.80 5.07 -14.58
N GLY A 202 -19.44 6.21 -14.25
CA GLY A 202 -20.86 6.26 -13.92
C GLY A 202 -21.24 6.05 -12.46
N CYS A 203 -20.30 5.73 -11.57
CA CYS A 203 -20.56 5.73 -10.13
C CYS A 203 -20.84 7.15 -9.64
N LYS A 204 -21.97 7.34 -8.97
CA LYS A 204 -22.38 8.65 -8.40
C LYS A 204 -21.72 8.93 -7.06
N ALA A 205 -21.28 7.89 -6.39
CA ALA A 205 -20.62 7.92 -5.09
C ALA A 205 -19.58 6.81 -5.01
N CYS A 206 -18.66 6.93 -4.05
CA CYS A 206 -17.65 5.93 -3.71
C CYS A 206 -17.86 5.48 -2.28
N THR A 207 -17.76 4.17 -2.03
CA THR A 207 -17.79 3.60 -0.69
C THR A 207 -16.36 3.53 -0.12
N PHE A 208 -16.14 4.13 1.03
CA PHE A 208 -14.87 4.12 1.76
C PHE A 208 -14.96 3.18 2.95
N VAL A 209 -13.94 2.32 3.13
CA VAL A 209 -13.93 1.29 4.18
C VAL A 209 -12.59 1.23 4.86
N GLU A 210 -12.60 1.08 6.19
CA GLU A 210 -11.43 0.82 7.01
C GLU A 210 -11.84 0.03 8.27
N GLY A 211 -11.41 -1.22 8.38
CA GLY A 211 -11.89 -2.14 9.39
C GLY A 211 -13.40 -2.35 9.30
N ASP A 212 -14.10 -2.14 10.40
CA ASP A 212 -15.58 -2.26 10.47
C ASP A 212 -16.30 -0.96 10.11
N ARG A 213 -15.56 0.13 9.85
CA ARG A 213 -16.13 1.43 9.50
C ARG A 213 -16.34 1.54 8.00
N GLN A 214 -17.49 2.09 7.62
CA GLN A 214 -17.84 2.33 6.24
C GLN A 214 -18.61 3.67 6.11
N ALA A 215 -18.33 4.39 5.05
CA ALA A 215 -19.07 5.58 4.64
C ALA A 215 -19.18 5.68 3.12
N GLU A 216 -20.20 6.37 2.64
CA GLU A 216 -20.36 6.67 1.22
C GLU A 216 -20.17 8.18 1.00
N ALA A 217 -19.42 8.56 -0.03
CA ALA A 217 -19.21 9.96 -0.38
C ALA A 217 -19.54 10.20 -1.85
N SER A 218 -20.32 11.25 -2.12
CA SER A 218 -20.60 11.71 -3.46
C SER A 218 -19.38 12.33 -4.13
N ILE A 219 -19.45 12.52 -5.45
CA ILE A 219 -18.37 13.21 -6.19
C ILE A 219 -18.12 14.61 -5.62
N ASP A 220 -19.18 15.34 -5.23
CA ASP A 220 -19.06 16.67 -4.63
C ASP A 220 -18.38 16.62 -3.26
N ALA A 221 -18.68 15.62 -2.44
CA ALA A 221 -17.99 15.39 -1.17
C ALA A 221 -16.51 15.08 -1.39
N MET A 222 -16.17 14.26 -2.41
CA MET A 222 -14.78 14.01 -2.79
C MET A 222 -14.08 15.28 -3.28
N ALA A 223 -14.77 16.13 -4.04
CA ALA A 223 -14.24 17.40 -4.50
C ALA A 223 -13.96 18.37 -3.33
N ALA A 224 -14.82 18.42 -2.32
CA ALA A 224 -14.61 19.21 -1.11
C ALA A 224 -13.36 18.79 -0.32
N GLN A 225 -12.92 17.53 -0.47
CA GLN A 225 -11.68 16.99 0.10
C GLN A 225 -10.48 17.07 -0.89
N GLY A 226 -10.60 17.84 -1.98
CA GLY A 226 -9.56 17.96 -3.01
C GLY A 226 -9.22 16.62 -3.67
N PHE A 227 -10.20 15.73 -3.76
CA PHE A 227 -10.03 14.35 -4.26
C PHE A 227 -8.92 13.57 -3.54
N ASN A 228 -8.69 13.86 -2.25
CA ASN A 228 -7.99 12.91 -1.38
C ASN A 228 -8.95 11.74 -1.12
N LEU A 229 -8.61 10.55 -1.62
CA LEU A 229 -9.47 9.37 -1.51
C LEU A 229 -9.06 8.45 -0.35
N SER A 230 -8.30 8.95 0.63
CA SER A 230 -8.01 8.18 1.84
C SER A 230 -9.28 7.95 2.66
N PRO A 231 -9.63 6.71 3.05
CA PRO A 231 -10.85 6.43 3.80
C PRO A 231 -11.01 7.28 5.06
N SER A 232 -9.93 7.56 5.76
CA SER A 232 -9.93 8.41 6.97
C SER A 232 -10.48 9.83 6.75
N ALA A 233 -10.53 10.33 5.51
CA ALA A 233 -11.10 11.63 5.18
C ALA A 233 -12.64 11.63 5.14
N TYR A 234 -13.27 10.45 5.05
CA TYR A 234 -14.70 10.28 4.87
C TYR A 234 -15.36 9.51 6.02
N LEU A 235 -14.59 8.69 6.71
CA LEU A 235 -15.09 7.90 7.84
C LEU A 235 -15.31 8.79 9.05
N PRO A 236 -16.39 8.54 9.86
CA PRO A 236 -16.55 9.23 11.12
C PRO A 236 -15.31 9.06 11.98
N SER A 237 -14.77 10.17 12.48
CA SER A 237 -13.73 10.10 13.49
C SER A 237 -14.33 9.39 14.71
N GLU A 238 -13.76 8.27 15.12
CA GLU A 238 -13.94 7.82 16.48
C GLU A 238 -13.28 8.87 17.38
N VAL A 239 -14.06 9.82 17.82
CA VAL A 239 -13.67 10.62 18.97
C VAL A 239 -13.85 9.69 20.17
N VAL A 240 -12.96 8.72 20.33
CA VAL A 240 -12.66 8.17 21.62
C VAL A 240 -12.04 9.35 22.37
N LYS A 241 -12.90 10.10 23.08
CA LYS A 241 -12.43 10.96 24.16
C LYS A 241 -11.95 10.00 25.26
N GLU A 242 -10.78 9.38 25.05
CA GLU A 242 -10.01 8.91 26.16
C GLU A 242 -9.84 10.15 27.05
N GLN A 243 -10.46 10.11 28.21
CA GLN A 243 -10.10 11.06 29.26
C GLN A 243 -8.66 10.71 29.64
N ILE A 244 -7.72 11.30 28.88
CA ILE A 244 -6.31 11.18 29.21
C ILE A 244 -6.15 11.91 30.54
N ASP A 245 -5.92 11.15 31.60
CA ASP A 245 -5.49 11.73 32.86
C ASP A 245 -4.08 12.30 32.66
N ILE A 246 -4.05 13.59 32.32
CA ILE A 246 -2.80 14.33 32.07
C ILE A 246 -1.85 14.20 33.27
N ARG A 247 -2.38 14.07 34.51
CA ARG A 247 -1.55 13.93 35.70
C ARG A 247 -0.90 12.54 35.75
N ALA A 248 -1.64 11.49 35.38
CA ALA A 248 -1.09 10.14 35.30
C ALA A 248 -0.04 10.02 34.18
N VAL A 249 -0.29 10.62 33.02
CA VAL A 249 0.68 10.66 31.90
C VAL A 249 1.93 11.42 32.29
N ASN A 250 1.81 12.62 32.88
CA ASN A 250 2.96 13.41 33.32
C ASN A 250 3.77 12.69 34.40
N ARG A 251 3.12 11.96 35.31
CA ARG A 251 3.81 11.14 36.30
C ARG A 251 4.57 10.00 35.63
N ALA A 252 3.95 9.27 34.70
CA ALA A 252 4.60 8.19 33.97
C ALA A 252 5.81 8.67 33.15
N ILE A 253 5.74 9.87 32.56
CA ILE A 253 6.88 10.50 31.85
C ILE A 253 8.00 10.80 32.85
N LEU A 254 7.67 11.43 33.99
CA LEU A 254 8.65 11.74 35.02
C LEU A 254 9.33 10.48 35.57
N ASP A 255 8.56 9.44 35.86
CA ASP A 255 9.08 8.16 36.35
C ASP A 255 10.02 7.50 35.31
N ALA A 256 9.67 7.56 34.02
CA ALA A 256 10.50 7.06 32.95
C ALA A 256 11.81 7.86 32.80
N GLU A 257 11.76 9.19 32.90
CA GLU A 257 12.95 10.04 32.86
C GLU A 257 13.88 9.80 34.04
N VAL A 258 13.32 9.64 35.25
CA VAL A 258 14.11 9.30 36.46
C VAL A 258 14.76 7.93 36.31
N ALA A 259 14.02 6.91 35.79
CA ALA A 259 14.59 5.58 35.54
C ALA A 259 15.70 5.63 34.50
N HIS A 260 15.55 6.42 33.42
CA HIS A 260 16.58 6.63 32.40
C HIS A 260 17.82 7.27 32.99
N LEU A 261 17.65 8.34 33.79
CA LEU A 261 18.75 9.04 34.46
C LEU A 261 19.51 8.12 35.40
N ARG A 262 18.80 7.31 36.21
CA ARG A 262 19.41 6.29 37.09
C ARG A 262 20.23 5.29 36.28
N GLY A 263 19.71 4.79 35.15
CA GLY A 263 20.42 3.89 34.25
C GLY A 263 21.73 4.51 33.73
N TYR A 264 21.66 5.75 33.29
CA TYR A 264 22.81 6.51 32.82
C TYR A 264 23.86 6.71 33.90
N LEU A 265 23.46 7.15 35.12
CA LEU A 265 24.36 7.36 36.25
C LEU A 265 25.03 6.04 36.70
N ASN A 266 24.28 4.93 36.70
CA ASN A 266 24.84 3.61 37.01
C ASN A 266 25.87 3.16 35.97
N LEU A 267 25.64 3.45 34.68
CA LEU A 267 26.61 3.15 33.63
C LEU A 267 27.88 3.99 33.83
N CYS A 268 27.76 5.29 34.09
CA CYS A 268 28.89 6.16 34.38
C CYS A 268 29.70 5.68 35.60
N ARG A 269 29.02 5.26 36.67
CA ARG A 269 29.66 4.68 37.85
C ARG A 269 30.46 3.44 37.49
N LYS A 270 29.90 2.50 36.74
CA LYS A 270 30.63 1.28 36.31
C LYS A 270 31.82 1.61 35.44
N ILE A 271 31.74 2.58 34.55
CA ILE A 271 32.85 3.05 33.72
C ILE A 271 33.96 3.61 34.63
N CYS A 272 33.63 4.43 35.63
CA CYS A 272 34.58 4.95 36.59
C CYS A 272 35.24 3.85 37.44
N GLU A 273 34.49 2.82 37.84
CA GLU A 273 35.01 1.67 38.59
C GLU A 273 35.97 0.81 37.77
N CYS A 274 35.76 0.75 36.43
CA CYS A 274 36.60 -0.04 35.53
C CYS A 274 37.91 0.67 35.10
N GLN A 275 38.01 1.98 35.28
CA GLN A 275 39.09 2.78 34.66
C GLN A 275 40.28 3.13 35.54
N SER A 276 40.35 2.79 36.86
CA SER A 276 41.43 3.38 37.66
C SER A 276 41.87 2.61 38.90
N GLU A 277 43.15 2.69 39.15
CA GLU A 277 43.71 2.60 40.49
C GLU A 277 43.01 3.62 41.39
N PRO A 278 42.81 3.33 42.72
CA PRO A 278 41.99 4.14 43.61
C PRO A 278 42.39 5.62 43.70
N ASP A 279 43.66 5.93 43.47
CA ASP A 279 44.19 7.33 43.57
C ASP A 279 44.02 8.17 42.28
N GLU A 280 43.58 7.59 41.16
CA GLU A 280 43.42 8.29 39.86
C GLU A 280 41.98 8.55 39.46
N ARG A 281 41.00 8.31 40.33
CA ARG A 281 39.58 8.49 39.99
C ARG A 281 39.25 9.97 39.81
N PRO A 282 38.63 10.33 38.66
CA PRO A 282 38.25 11.73 38.43
C PRO A 282 37.24 12.18 39.48
N PRO A 283 37.27 13.46 39.88
CA PRO A 283 36.33 14.06 40.85
C PRO A 283 34.85 13.85 40.49
N MET A 284 34.58 13.63 39.22
CA MET A 284 33.22 13.34 38.69
C MET A 284 32.64 12.05 39.26
N CYS A 285 33.45 11.04 39.64
CA CYS A 285 32.95 9.79 40.21
C CYS A 285 32.37 9.99 41.63
N GLU A 286 32.90 10.92 42.41
CA GLU A 286 32.36 11.28 43.74
C GLU A 286 31.05 12.05 43.61
N VAL A 287 30.96 12.98 42.64
CA VAL A 287 29.71 13.70 42.34
C VAL A 287 28.60 12.76 41.87
N LEU A 288 28.94 11.82 41.00
CA LEU A 288 27.98 10.83 40.51
C LEU A 288 27.46 9.90 41.63
N LYS A 289 28.34 9.51 42.56
CA LYS A 289 27.96 8.71 43.72
C LYS A 289 27.02 9.48 44.65
N ALA A 290 27.34 10.73 44.98
CA ALA A 290 26.50 11.59 45.81
C ALA A 290 25.11 11.84 45.15
N PHE A 291 25.02 11.95 43.83
CA PHE A 291 23.75 12.08 43.11
C PHE A 291 22.91 10.82 43.18
N LEU A 292 23.51 9.61 43.07
CA LEU A 292 22.82 8.35 43.20
C LEU A 292 22.29 8.13 44.61
N ASP A 293 23.09 8.45 45.62
CA ASP A 293 22.72 8.37 47.01
C ASP A 293 21.48 9.24 47.33
N VAL A 294 21.44 10.47 46.81
CA VAL A 294 20.26 11.36 46.95
C VAL A 294 19.02 10.84 46.24
N LEU A 295 19.16 10.16 45.09
CA LEU A 295 18.04 9.56 44.36
C LEU A 295 17.48 8.30 45.06
N ASP A 296 18.30 7.60 45.83
CA ASP A 296 17.90 6.40 46.58
C ASP A 296 17.28 6.76 47.94
N GLU A 297 17.60 7.90 48.56
CA GLU A 297 17.00 8.40 49.77
C GLU A 297 15.59 8.98 49.60
N GLN A 298 15.14 9.21 48.38
CA GLN A 298 13.80 9.76 48.04
C GLN A 298 12.76 8.68 47.69
N GLN A 299 13.04 7.40 47.98
CA GLN A 299 12.07 6.30 47.96
C GLN A 299 11.53 6.02 49.34
#